data_29a1914bf7092f59b6eaa21124bf4dfc
#
_entry.id   29a1914bf7092f59b6eaa21124bf4dfc
#
_cell.length_a   1.000
_cell.length_b   1.000
_cell.length_c   1.000
_cell.angle_alpha   90.00
_cell.angle_beta   90.00
_cell.angle_gamma   90.00
#
_symmetry.space_group_name_H-M   'P 1'
#
loop_
_entity.id
_entity.type
_entity.pdbx_description
1 polymer ?
#
loop_
_entity_poly.entity_id
_entity_poly.type
_entity_poly.pdbx_seq_one_letter_code
_entity_poly.pdbx_strand_id
1 'polypeptide(L)'
;VGGDGRGPDGSINTNEKEDREKKMTDREQYTPGPAIGAEIRKDGEKWTLILVRELRHSPEKVWQALTDPAHLREWAPFEADGNLGTVGATVKLSTVGAPRPHVTETTVTRAEAPKALEYNWGDHDMRWELEALGGGTRLTLWTNIGRRFIAMGAAGWHICFDVLDRLLCGTPIGRMVGGEAIKFGGWQRLKAEYAKQFGIETPNWPPKAAQKP
;
A
#
# COMPACT_ATOMS: atom_id res chain seq x y z
N VAL A 1 28.87 43.97 -28.05
CA VAL A 1 29.07 43.35 -26.73
C VAL A 1 28.07 42.22 -26.62
N GLY A 2 28.59 40.98 -26.82
CA GLY A 2 27.79 39.76 -26.78
C GLY A 2 27.49 39.35 -25.35
N GLY A 3 26.24 38.95 -25.09
CA GLY A 3 25.79 38.27 -23.90
C GLY A 3 25.51 36.81 -24.21
N ASP A 4 26.44 35.95 -23.81
CA ASP A 4 26.34 34.48 -23.93
C ASP A 4 25.44 33.98 -22.82
N GLY A 5 24.17 33.64 -23.15
CA GLY A 5 23.19 33.05 -22.29
C GLY A 5 23.22 31.53 -22.37
N ARG A 6 24.15 30.87 -21.71
CA ARG A 6 24.07 29.41 -21.50
C ARG A 6 23.01 29.14 -20.42
N GLY A 7 21.90 28.52 -20.82
CA GLY A 7 20.89 27.96 -19.92
C GLY A 7 21.46 26.78 -19.10
N PRO A 8 20.86 26.44 -17.97
CA PRO A 8 21.35 25.36 -17.14
C PRO A 8 21.26 24.01 -17.87
N ASP A 9 22.43 23.41 -18.01
CA ASP A 9 22.62 22.07 -18.57
C ASP A 9 21.86 21.04 -17.69
N GLY A 10 20.79 20.46 -18.26
CA GLY A 10 19.97 19.44 -17.62
C GLY A 10 20.63 18.05 -17.64
N SER A 11 21.86 17.95 -17.19
CA SER A 11 22.52 16.66 -17.01
C SER A 11 21.90 15.94 -15.81
N ILE A 12 20.96 15.02 -16.09
CA ILE A 12 20.51 14.04 -15.11
C ILE A 12 21.75 13.31 -14.61
N ASN A 13 21.96 13.33 -13.29
CA ASN A 13 23.09 12.68 -12.64
C ASN A 13 23.11 11.19 -13.03
N THR A 14 24.24 10.67 -13.48
CA THR A 14 24.39 9.29 -13.94
C THR A 14 23.91 8.29 -12.90
N ASN A 15 24.13 8.57 -11.61
CA ASN A 15 23.68 7.75 -10.48
C ASN A 15 22.14 7.68 -10.39
N GLU A 16 21.44 8.80 -10.60
CA GLU A 16 19.97 8.83 -10.58
C GLU A 16 19.36 8.04 -11.74
N LYS A 17 20.04 8.02 -12.88
CA LYS A 17 19.61 7.23 -14.03
C LYS A 17 19.81 5.73 -13.80
N GLU A 18 20.95 5.34 -13.27
CA GLU A 18 21.23 3.94 -12.89
C GLU A 18 20.27 3.41 -11.83
N ASP A 19 19.98 4.20 -10.81
CA ASP A 19 19.01 3.86 -9.76
C ASP A 19 17.60 3.71 -10.33
N ARG A 20 17.20 4.55 -11.28
CA ARG A 20 15.91 4.44 -11.97
C ARG A 20 15.82 3.19 -12.82
N GLU A 21 16.85 2.88 -13.59
CA GLU A 21 16.90 1.69 -14.45
C GLU A 21 16.88 0.42 -13.59
N LYS A 22 17.62 0.38 -12.49
CA LYS A 22 17.61 -0.72 -11.53
C LYS A 22 16.22 -0.89 -10.89
N LYS A 23 15.61 0.19 -10.40
CA LYS A 23 14.27 0.17 -9.82
C LYS A 23 13.23 -0.37 -10.80
N MET A 24 13.34 -0.02 -12.08
CA MET A 24 12.45 -0.48 -13.13
C MET A 24 12.65 -1.97 -13.43
N THR A 25 13.88 -2.44 -13.50
CA THR A 25 14.22 -3.86 -13.71
C THR A 25 13.75 -4.72 -12.54
N ASP A 26 13.99 -4.28 -11.30
CA ASP A 26 13.56 -4.98 -10.08
C ASP A 26 12.02 -5.05 -9.99
N ARG A 27 11.31 -4.02 -10.45
CA ARG A 27 9.85 -3.99 -10.53
C ARG A 27 9.30 -4.98 -11.56
N GLU A 28 9.94 -5.08 -12.73
CA GLU A 28 9.54 -6.01 -13.80
C GLU A 28 9.75 -7.47 -13.40
N GLN A 29 10.76 -7.74 -12.60
CA GLN A 29 11.07 -9.08 -12.09
C GLN A 29 10.26 -9.45 -10.83
N TYR A 30 9.55 -8.50 -10.23
CA TYR A 30 8.79 -8.74 -9.03
C TYR A 30 7.65 -9.73 -9.28
N THR A 31 7.62 -10.77 -8.48
CA THR A 31 6.51 -11.74 -8.41
C THR A 31 6.10 -11.90 -6.95
N PRO A 32 4.84 -11.64 -6.59
CA PRO A 32 4.39 -11.82 -5.21
C PRO A 32 4.43 -13.30 -4.82
N GLY A 33 4.67 -13.55 -3.53
CA GLY A 33 4.54 -14.89 -2.93
C GLY A 33 3.10 -15.45 -3.03
N PRO A 34 2.85 -16.66 -2.48
CA PRO A 34 1.50 -17.22 -2.40
C PRO A 34 0.62 -16.42 -1.43
N ALA A 35 -0.70 -16.55 -1.57
CA ALA A 35 -1.66 -15.92 -0.66
C ALA A 35 -1.54 -16.50 0.75
N ILE A 36 -0.90 -15.77 1.65
CA ILE A 36 -0.68 -16.14 3.05
C ILE A 36 -0.90 -14.92 3.96
N GLY A 37 -1.05 -15.17 5.26
CA GLY A 37 -1.11 -14.11 6.29
C GLY A 37 -2.36 -13.24 6.19
N ALA A 38 -3.46 -13.77 5.67
CA ALA A 38 -4.73 -13.07 5.63
C ALA A 38 -5.87 -13.93 6.20
N GLU A 39 -6.70 -13.29 7.00
CA GLU A 39 -7.91 -13.86 7.59
C GLU A 39 -9.10 -12.91 7.36
N ILE A 40 -10.30 -13.44 7.48
CA ILE A 40 -11.53 -12.66 7.46
C ILE A 40 -12.34 -12.93 8.72
N ARG A 41 -12.95 -11.88 9.27
CA ARG A 41 -13.92 -11.98 10.37
C ARG A 41 -15.24 -11.37 9.94
N LYS A 42 -16.30 -11.99 10.36
CA LYS A 42 -17.66 -11.47 10.20
C LYS A 42 -18.25 -11.20 11.58
N ASP A 43 -18.76 -9.98 11.77
CA ASP A 43 -19.51 -9.59 12.95
C ASP A 43 -20.79 -8.87 12.50
N GLY A 44 -21.94 -9.55 12.66
CA GLY A 44 -23.19 -9.11 12.04
C GLY A 44 -23.06 -9.01 10.52
N GLU A 45 -23.29 -7.81 9.99
CA GLU A 45 -23.09 -7.50 8.56
C GLU A 45 -21.70 -6.93 8.23
N LYS A 46 -20.87 -6.66 9.25
CA LYS A 46 -19.51 -6.15 9.05
C LYS A 46 -18.56 -7.28 8.73
N TRP A 47 -17.73 -7.03 7.73
CA TRP A 47 -16.63 -7.89 7.35
C TRP A 47 -15.32 -7.16 7.60
N THR A 48 -14.38 -7.82 8.25
CA THR A 48 -13.05 -7.30 8.52
C THR A 48 -12.03 -8.21 7.84
N LEU A 49 -11.18 -7.60 7.04
CA LEU A 49 -9.98 -8.21 6.50
C LEU A 49 -8.85 -7.98 7.51
N ILE A 50 -8.14 -9.04 7.84
CA ILE A 50 -6.97 -9.01 8.72
C ILE A 50 -5.79 -9.52 7.91
N LEU A 51 -4.73 -8.72 7.81
CA LEU A 51 -3.49 -9.12 7.15
C LEU A 51 -2.35 -9.06 8.15
N VAL A 52 -1.51 -10.09 8.14
CA VAL A 52 -0.33 -10.21 8.99
C VAL A 52 0.90 -10.35 8.11
N ARG A 53 1.97 -9.61 8.44
CA ARG A 53 3.27 -9.72 7.80
C ARG A 53 4.38 -9.66 8.85
N GLU A 54 5.31 -10.58 8.78
CA GLU A 54 6.55 -10.49 9.56
C GLU A 54 7.62 -9.79 8.73
N LEU A 55 8.13 -8.70 9.27
CA LEU A 55 9.14 -7.83 8.66
C LEU A 55 10.44 -7.94 9.46
N ARG A 56 11.59 -8.05 8.80
CA ARG A 56 12.91 -8.14 9.44
C ARG A 56 13.48 -6.75 9.79
N HIS A 57 12.62 -5.90 10.35
CA HIS A 57 12.93 -4.51 10.70
C HIS A 57 12.34 -4.18 12.05
N SER A 58 12.98 -3.26 12.78
CA SER A 58 12.51 -2.83 14.10
C SER A 58 11.12 -2.15 14.01
N PRO A 59 10.32 -2.22 15.09
CA PRO A 59 9.03 -1.55 15.13
C PRO A 59 9.11 -0.06 14.83
N GLU A 60 10.18 0.63 15.26
CA GLU A 60 10.39 2.06 15.02
C GLU A 60 10.53 2.35 13.51
N LYS A 61 11.29 1.52 12.80
CA LYS A 61 11.49 1.66 11.36
C LYS A 61 10.19 1.40 10.59
N VAL A 62 9.44 0.37 10.99
CA VAL A 62 8.12 0.08 10.42
C VAL A 62 7.13 1.21 10.74
N TRP A 63 7.11 1.71 11.97
CA TRP A 63 6.28 2.84 12.38
C TRP A 63 6.51 4.08 11.53
N GLN A 64 7.78 4.43 11.30
CA GLN A 64 8.12 5.55 10.42
C GLN A 64 7.56 5.36 9.01
N ALA A 65 7.64 4.14 8.46
CA ALA A 65 7.10 3.85 7.15
C ALA A 65 5.55 3.91 7.08
N LEU A 66 4.85 3.71 8.21
CA LEU A 66 3.40 3.81 8.32
C LEU A 66 2.89 5.24 8.55
N THR A 67 3.74 6.15 9.02
CA THR A 67 3.30 7.46 9.49
C THR A 67 3.88 8.64 8.72
N ASP A 68 5.07 8.50 8.17
CA ASP A 68 5.77 9.56 7.43
C ASP A 68 5.23 9.67 5.99
N PRO A 69 4.77 10.86 5.55
CA PRO A 69 4.25 11.07 4.20
C PRO A 69 5.23 10.68 3.07
N ALA A 70 6.54 10.92 3.27
CA ALA A 70 7.54 10.58 2.27
C ALA A 70 7.67 9.06 2.09
N HIS A 71 7.61 8.30 3.19
CA HIS A 71 7.61 6.84 3.12
C HIS A 71 6.29 6.28 2.57
N LEU A 72 5.14 6.80 3.02
CA LEU A 72 3.82 6.37 2.52
C LEU A 72 3.71 6.51 0.99
N ARG A 73 4.31 7.54 0.42
CA ARG A 73 4.34 7.78 -1.03
C ARG A 73 5.03 6.66 -1.81
N GLU A 74 5.91 5.91 -1.19
CA GLU A 74 6.66 4.83 -1.84
C GLU A 74 5.90 3.49 -1.92
N TRP A 75 4.92 3.25 -1.02
CA TRP A 75 4.28 1.93 -0.92
C TRP A 75 2.76 1.96 -0.74
N ALA A 76 2.19 2.98 -0.08
CA ALA A 76 0.78 3.01 0.30
C ALA A 76 -0.14 3.30 -0.90
N PRO A 77 -1.41 2.86 -0.87
CA PRO A 77 -2.38 3.14 -1.92
C PRO A 77 -2.94 4.57 -1.87
N PHE A 78 -2.42 5.39 -0.99
CA PHE A 78 -2.76 6.81 -0.84
C PHE A 78 -1.51 7.64 -0.54
N GLU A 79 -1.63 8.93 -0.74
CA GLU A 79 -0.69 9.94 -0.25
C GLU A 79 -1.30 10.67 0.93
N ALA A 80 -0.48 11.05 1.90
CA ALA A 80 -0.86 11.86 3.05
C ALA A 80 -0.23 13.24 2.95
N ASP A 81 -0.97 14.29 3.28
CA ASP A 81 -0.44 15.67 3.34
C ASP A 81 0.17 16.02 4.70
N GLY A 82 0.08 15.11 5.68
CA GLY A 82 0.62 15.24 7.02
C GLY A 82 1.05 13.92 7.62
N ASN A 83 1.75 13.98 8.75
CA ASN A 83 2.22 12.80 9.49
C ASN A 83 1.05 12.16 10.27
N LEU A 84 0.92 10.84 10.16
CA LEU A 84 -0.13 10.05 10.83
C LEU A 84 0.25 9.62 12.26
N GLY A 85 1.45 9.93 12.73
CA GLY A 85 1.96 9.48 14.04
C GLY A 85 1.51 10.31 15.24
N THR A 86 0.56 11.23 15.09
CA THR A 86 0.09 12.12 16.17
C THR A 86 -1.42 12.01 16.36
N VAL A 87 -1.86 11.65 17.55
CA VAL A 87 -3.29 11.61 17.91
C VAL A 87 -3.92 12.99 17.74
N GLY A 88 -5.11 13.04 17.13
CA GLY A 88 -5.85 14.27 16.87
C GLY A 88 -5.37 15.03 15.63
N ALA A 89 -4.28 14.62 14.97
CA ALA A 89 -3.89 15.20 13.70
C ALA A 89 -4.96 14.96 12.64
N THR A 90 -5.33 16.02 11.93
CA THR A 90 -6.22 15.94 10.76
C THR A 90 -5.36 15.93 9.51
N VAL A 91 -5.51 14.88 8.69
CA VAL A 91 -4.69 14.64 7.51
C VAL A 91 -5.58 14.32 6.31
N LYS A 92 -5.23 14.83 5.14
CA LYS A 92 -5.88 14.47 3.88
C LYS A 92 -5.18 13.31 3.22
N LEU A 93 -5.96 12.28 2.92
CA LEU A 93 -5.50 11.09 2.21
C LEU A 93 -6.00 11.11 0.76
N SER A 94 -5.08 11.19 -0.18
CA SER A 94 -5.37 11.19 -1.61
C SER A 94 -5.17 9.79 -2.18
N THR A 95 -6.24 9.11 -2.59
CA THR A 95 -6.17 7.77 -3.18
C THR A 95 -5.44 7.81 -4.51
N VAL A 96 -4.46 6.92 -4.67
CA VAL A 96 -3.61 6.85 -5.86
C VAL A 96 -4.09 5.79 -6.83
N GLY A 97 -4.01 6.12 -8.13
CA GLY A 97 -4.39 5.19 -9.20
C GLY A 97 -5.90 4.95 -9.32
N ALA A 98 -6.72 5.73 -8.63
CA ALA A 98 -8.16 5.75 -8.84
C ALA A 98 -8.50 6.44 -10.18
N PRO A 99 -9.59 6.02 -10.86
CA PRO A 99 -10.02 6.65 -12.12
C PRO A 99 -10.37 8.14 -12.00
N ARG A 100 -10.71 8.57 -10.80
CA ARG A 100 -10.97 9.97 -10.44
C ARG A 100 -10.23 10.29 -9.15
N PRO A 101 -9.70 11.51 -8.97
CA PRO A 101 -9.12 11.95 -7.71
C PRO A 101 -10.13 11.72 -6.57
N HIS A 102 -9.69 11.04 -5.54
CA HIS A 102 -10.50 10.79 -4.34
C HIS A 102 -9.66 11.17 -3.13
N VAL A 103 -10.03 12.28 -2.52
CA VAL A 103 -9.38 12.82 -1.32
C VAL A 103 -10.35 12.72 -0.17
N THR A 104 -9.91 12.13 0.92
CA THR A 104 -10.66 12.04 2.17
C THR A 104 -9.88 12.69 3.28
N GLU A 105 -10.57 13.39 4.17
CA GLU A 105 -9.98 13.93 5.39
C GLU A 105 -10.18 12.92 6.51
N THR A 106 -9.15 12.69 7.30
CA THR A 106 -9.19 11.79 8.45
C THR A 106 -8.56 12.44 9.68
N THR A 107 -9.03 12.05 10.85
CA THR A 107 -8.40 12.37 12.12
C THR A 107 -7.77 11.10 12.69
N VAL A 108 -6.51 11.18 13.10
CA VAL A 108 -5.84 10.07 13.77
C VAL A 108 -6.46 9.87 15.14
N THR A 109 -7.09 8.73 15.36
CA THR A 109 -7.81 8.41 16.60
C THR A 109 -6.91 7.72 17.63
N ARG A 110 -5.85 7.03 17.17
CA ARG A 110 -4.85 6.38 18.02
C ARG A 110 -3.48 6.45 17.37
N ALA A 111 -2.47 6.82 18.13
CA ALA A 111 -1.06 6.79 17.73
C ALA A 111 -0.19 6.51 18.96
N GLU A 112 0.07 5.25 19.22
CA GLU A 112 0.92 4.74 20.30
C GLU A 112 2.22 4.20 19.69
N ALA A 113 3.17 5.08 19.45
CA ALA A 113 4.43 4.72 18.80
C ALA A 113 5.26 3.75 19.66
N PRO A 114 5.87 2.73 19.08
CA PRO A 114 5.70 2.20 17.72
C PRO A 114 4.71 1.01 17.67
N LYS A 115 3.61 1.01 18.43
CA LYS A 115 2.79 -0.18 18.69
C LYS A 115 1.45 -0.19 17.99
N ALA A 116 0.74 0.94 17.95
CA ALA A 116 -0.61 0.97 17.43
C ALA A 116 -0.96 2.30 16.77
N LEU A 117 -1.65 2.24 15.63
CA LEU A 117 -2.09 3.38 14.84
C LEU A 117 -3.50 3.14 14.32
N GLU A 118 -4.42 4.12 14.50
CA GLU A 118 -5.78 4.03 14.01
C GLU A 118 -6.24 5.35 13.37
N TYR A 119 -6.83 5.24 12.19
CA TYR A 119 -7.43 6.33 11.42
C TYR A 119 -8.40 5.73 10.38
N ASN A 120 -9.11 6.55 9.63
CA ASN A 120 -9.97 6.12 8.52
C ASN A 120 -9.36 6.49 7.17
N TRP A 121 -9.53 5.63 6.17
CA TRP A 121 -9.29 5.95 4.77
C TRP A 121 -10.61 5.83 4.00
N GLY A 122 -11.28 6.97 3.83
CA GLY A 122 -12.67 7.00 3.40
C GLY A 122 -13.56 6.26 4.41
N ASP A 123 -14.33 5.30 3.91
CA ASP A 123 -15.21 4.45 4.74
C ASP A 123 -14.49 3.24 5.35
N HIS A 124 -13.17 3.14 5.16
CA HIS A 124 -12.39 2.02 5.68
C HIS A 124 -11.72 2.39 7.00
N ASP A 125 -12.01 1.61 8.04
CA ASP A 125 -11.26 1.65 9.29
C ASP A 125 -9.86 1.09 9.02
N MET A 126 -8.83 1.80 9.45
CA MET A 126 -7.43 1.38 9.34
C MET A 126 -6.87 1.25 10.75
N ARG A 127 -6.72 0.01 11.21
CA ARG A 127 -6.06 -0.29 12.48
C ARG A 127 -4.79 -1.09 12.21
N TRP A 128 -3.69 -0.55 12.67
CA TRP A 128 -2.37 -1.14 12.57
C TRP A 128 -1.84 -1.51 13.93
N GLU A 129 -1.26 -2.68 14.06
CA GLU A 129 -0.56 -3.10 15.26
C GLU A 129 0.82 -3.64 14.89
N LEU A 130 1.81 -3.26 15.70
CA LEU A 130 3.21 -3.67 15.57
C LEU A 130 3.63 -4.39 16.84
N GLU A 131 3.95 -5.65 16.72
CA GLU A 131 4.49 -6.48 17.79
C GLU A 131 5.97 -6.75 17.52
N ALA A 132 6.83 -6.44 18.50
CA ALA A 132 8.25 -6.74 18.39
C ALA A 132 8.48 -8.26 18.44
N LEU A 133 9.20 -8.77 17.46
CA LEU A 133 9.69 -10.15 17.41
C LEU A 133 11.21 -10.16 17.67
N GLY A 134 11.78 -11.33 17.97
CA GLY A 134 13.21 -11.50 18.28
C GLY A 134 14.21 -11.17 17.16
N GLY A 135 13.78 -10.49 16.11
CA GLY A 135 14.60 -10.06 14.97
C GLY A 135 13.81 -9.20 13.99
N GLY A 136 12.67 -8.66 14.41
CA GLY A 136 11.81 -7.87 13.52
C GLY A 136 10.51 -7.44 14.15
N THR A 137 9.51 -7.28 13.30
CA THR A 137 8.17 -6.79 13.66
C THR A 137 7.10 -7.65 13.01
N ARG A 138 6.11 -8.09 13.78
CA ARG A 138 4.83 -8.55 13.22
C ARG A 138 3.95 -7.34 13.03
N LEU A 139 3.67 -7.01 11.78
CA LEU A 139 2.73 -5.98 11.37
C LEU A 139 1.37 -6.61 11.10
N THR A 140 0.33 -6.09 11.73
CA THR A 140 -1.05 -6.52 11.49
C THR A 140 -1.91 -5.32 11.09
N LEU A 141 -2.64 -5.47 9.99
CA LEU A 141 -3.66 -4.53 9.54
C LEU A 141 -5.04 -5.16 9.74
N TRP A 142 -5.95 -4.46 10.41
CA TRP A 142 -7.38 -4.70 10.36
C TRP A 142 -8.05 -3.60 9.54
N THR A 143 -8.89 -3.99 8.58
CA THR A 143 -9.67 -3.03 7.81
C THR A 143 -11.03 -3.60 7.47
N ASN A 144 -12.08 -2.79 7.63
CA ASN A 144 -13.41 -3.17 7.17
C ASN A 144 -13.47 -3.11 5.64
N ILE A 145 -14.11 -4.08 5.03
CA ILE A 145 -14.28 -4.14 3.58
C ILE A 145 -15.52 -4.96 3.22
N GLY A 146 -16.30 -4.49 2.25
CA GLY A 146 -17.47 -5.23 1.78
C GLY A 146 -17.09 -6.63 1.26
N ARG A 147 -17.87 -7.66 1.64
CA ARG A 147 -17.59 -9.08 1.35
C ARG A 147 -17.13 -9.33 -0.08
N ARG A 148 -17.79 -8.73 -1.07
CA ARG A 148 -17.49 -8.90 -2.50
C ARG A 148 -16.10 -8.38 -2.91
N PHE A 149 -15.50 -7.49 -2.13
CA PHE A 149 -14.22 -6.86 -2.42
C PHE A 149 -13.06 -7.39 -1.56
N ILE A 150 -13.33 -8.26 -0.57
CA ILE A 150 -12.33 -8.75 0.38
C ILE A 150 -11.11 -9.37 -0.32
N ALA A 151 -11.30 -10.28 -1.27
CA ALA A 151 -10.20 -10.93 -1.96
C ALA A 151 -9.39 -9.95 -2.83
N MET A 152 -10.04 -8.93 -3.37
CA MET A 152 -9.40 -7.84 -4.13
C MET A 152 -8.55 -6.98 -3.19
N GLY A 153 -9.10 -6.61 -2.03
CA GLY A 153 -8.40 -5.86 -0.99
C GLY A 153 -7.21 -6.64 -0.43
N ALA A 154 -7.39 -7.93 -0.14
CA ALA A 154 -6.31 -8.79 0.32
C ALA A 154 -5.15 -8.86 -0.68
N ALA A 155 -5.44 -9.02 -1.97
CA ALA A 155 -4.42 -9.01 -3.03
C ALA A 155 -3.71 -7.66 -3.14
N GLY A 156 -4.44 -6.55 -3.04
CA GLY A 156 -3.86 -5.20 -3.07
C GLY A 156 -2.94 -4.94 -1.88
N TRP A 157 -3.40 -5.21 -0.67
CA TRP A 157 -2.59 -5.02 0.53
C TRP A 157 -1.40 -5.97 0.62
N HIS A 158 -1.53 -7.21 0.11
CA HIS A 158 -0.40 -8.14 -0.01
C HIS A 158 0.75 -7.50 -0.80
N ILE A 159 0.45 -6.96 -1.99
CA ILE A 159 1.45 -6.29 -2.83
C ILE A 159 2.00 -5.04 -2.13
N CYS A 160 1.14 -4.24 -1.49
CA CYS A 160 1.59 -3.09 -0.71
C CYS A 160 2.60 -3.49 0.39
N PHE A 161 2.37 -4.60 1.08
CA PHE A 161 3.28 -5.10 2.11
C PHE A 161 4.59 -5.62 1.53
N ASP A 162 4.58 -6.27 0.37
CA ASP A 162 5.80 -6.68 -0.31
C ASP A 162 6.63 -5.46 -0.75
N VAL A 163 5.97 -4.40 -1.25
CA VAL A 163 6.62 -3.14 -1.61
C VAL A 163 7.18 -2.42 -0.37
N LEU A 164 6.43 -2.43 0.74
CA LEU A 164 6.88 -1.90 2.03
C LEU A 164 8.15 -2.64 2.52
N ASP A 165 8.16 -3.96 2.48
CA ASP A 165 9.34 -4.75 2.91
C ASP A 165 10.56 -4.42 2.07
N ARG A 166 10.42 -4.30 0.74
CA ARG A 166 11.49 -3.88 -0.15
C ARG A 166 11.98 -2.46 0.14
N LEU A 167 11.08 -1.52 0.42
CA LEU A 167 11.45 -0.17 0.84
C LEU A 167 12.30 -0.21 2.11
N LEU A 168 11.86 -0.96 3.09
CA LEU A 168 12.57 -1.12 4.37
C LEU A 168 13.93 -1.82 4.19
N CYS A 169 14.06 -2.74 3.24
CA CYS A 169 15.33 -3.38 2.87
C CYS A 169 16.27 -2.48 2.06
N GLY A 170 15.86 -1.26 1.69
CA GLY A 170 16.66 -0.35 0.85
C GLY A 170 16.70 -0.74 -0.63
N THR A 171 15.76 -1.56 -1.10
CA THR A 171 15.60 -1.97 -2.50
C THR A 171 14.21 -1.60 -3.03
N PRO A 172 13.81 -0.32 -2.99
CA PRO A 172 12.47 0.11 -3.35
C PRO A 172 12.18 -0.13 -4.83
N ILE A 173 11.02 -0.69 -5.13
CA ILE A 173 10.52 -0.89 -6.51
C ILE A 173 9.41 0.11 -6.90
N GLY A 174 9.07 1.02 -5.97
CA GLY A 174 7.95 1.94 -6.10
C GLY A 174 6.59 1.25 -5.94
N ARG A 175 5.60 2.03 -5.54
CA ARG A 175 4.26 1.50 -5.27
C ARG A 175 3.59 0.91 -6.50
N MET A 176 2.80 -0.16 -6.27
CA MET A 176 2.01 -0.86 -7.27
C MET A 176 0.54 -0.88 -6.82
N VAL A 177 -0.21 0.13 -7.23
CA VAL A 177 -1.57 0.38 -6.73
C VAL A 177 -2.53 0.74 -7.86
N GLY A 178 -3.84 0.73 -7.58
CA GLY A 178 -4.87 1.14 -8.52
C GLY A 178 -4.86 0.34 -9.83
N GLY A 179 -5.03 1.04 -10.94
CA GLY A 179 -5.12 0.42 -12.27
C GLY A 179 -3.88 -0.36 -12.71
N GLU A 180 -2.69 0.00 -12.24
CA GLU A 180 -1.46 -0.75 -12.52
C GLU A 180 -1.45 -2.10 -11.80
N ALA A 181 -1.80 -2.11 -10.51
CA ALA A 181 -1.89 -3.35 -9.75
C ALA A 181 -2.92 -4.32 -10.36
N ILE A 182 -4.09 -3.81 -10.79
CA ILE A 182 -5.15 -4.63 -11.39
C ILE A 182 -4.70 -5.30 -12.69
N LYS A 183 -3.88 -4.63 -13.50
CA LYS A 183 -3.32 -5.17 -14.74
C LYS A 183 -2.19 -6.17 -14.50
N PHE A 184 -1.58 -6.13 -13.33
CA PHE A 184 -0.47 -6.99 -12.97
C PHE A 184 -0.95 -8.43 -12.72
N GLY A 185 -0.36 -9.40 -13.43
CA GLY A 185 -0.75 -10.82 -13.35
C GLY A 185 -0.65 -11.39 -11.93
N GLY A 186 0.30 -10.92 -11.14
CA GLY A 186 0.46 -11.29 -9.74
C GLY A 186 -0.74 -10.92 -8.88
N TRP A 187 -1.35 -9.74 -9.11
CA TRP A 187 -2.56 -9.34 -8.39
C TRP A 187 -3.76 -10.23 -8.77
N GLN A 188 -3.91 -10.56 -10.05
CA GLN A 188 -5.00 -11.45 -10.51
C GLN A 188 -4.89 -12.85 -9.87
N ARG A 189 -3.67 -13.39 -9.81
CA ARG A 189 -3.39 -14.66 -9.16
C ARG A 189 -3.71 -14.60 -7.66
N LEU A 190 -3.18 -13.61 -6.93
CA LEU A 190 -3.45 -13.43 -5.50
C LEU A 190 -4.94 -13.27 -5.21
N LYS A 191 -5.67 -12.49 -6.01
CA LYS A 191 -7.13 -12.34 -5.88
C LYS A 191 -7.82 -13.69 -5.96
N ALA A 192 -7.45 -14.54 -6.92
CA ALA A 192 -8.05 -15.87 -7.08
C ALA A 192 -7.69 -16.80 -5.91
N GLU A 193 -6.43 -16.78 -5.45
CA GLU A 193 -5.97 -17.57 -4.31
C GLU A 193 -6.68 -17.16 -3.01
N TYR A 194 -6.78 -15.85 -2.72
CA TYR A 194 -7.53 -15.35 -1.56
C TYR A 194 -9.03 -15.63 -1.65
N ALA A 195 -9.64 -15.51 -2.83
CA ALA A 195 -11.04 -15.88 -3.02
C ALA A 195 -11.29 -17.36 -2.67
N LYS A 196 -10.40 -18.25 -3.12
CA LYS A 196 -10.44 -19.66 -2.79
C LYS A 196 -10.23 -19.91 -1.29
N GLN A 197 -9.24 -19.25 -0.68
CA GLN A 197 -8.94 -19.36 0.75
C GLN A 197 -10.13 -18.94 1.62
N PHE A 198 -10.80 -17.84 1.24
CA PHE A 198 -11.93 -17.30 2.01
C PHE A 198 -13.27 -17.94 1.65
N GLY A 199 -13.34 -18.80 0.65
CA GLY A 199 -14.59 -19.42 0.19
C GLY A 199 -15.60 -18.38 -0.34
N ILE A 200 -15.13 -17.35 -1.05
CA ILE A 200 -15.98 -16.29 -1.59
C ILE A 200 -15.86 -16.17 -3.10
N GLU A 201 -16.97 -15.83 -3.75
CA GLU A 201 -16.95 -15.42 -5.14
C GLU A 201 -16.51 -13.96 -5.28
N THR A 202 -15.64 -13.69 -6.24
CA THR A 202 -15.19 -12.34 -6.54
C THR A 202 -15.81 -11.86 -7.85
N PRO A 203 -16.20 -10.56 -7.92
CA PRO A 203 -16.64 -10.00 -9.18
C PRO A 203 -15.52 -10.05 -10.21
N ASN A 204 -15.85 -10.23 -11.47
CA ASN A 204 -14.92 -9.99 -12.56
C ASN A 204 -14.50 -8.53 -12.55
N TRP A 205 -13.21 -8.27 -12.31
CA TRP A 205 -12.67 -6.92 -12.28
C TRP A 205 -11.44 -6.82 -13.18
N PRO A 206 -11.34 -5.81 -14.03
CA PRO A 206 -12.37 -4.79 -14.28
C PRO A 206 -13.64 -5.39 -14.88
N PRO A 207 -14.82 -4.78 -14.62
CA PRO A 207 -16.05 -5.25 -15.23
C PRO A 207 -15.88 -5.19 -16.75
N LYS A 208 -16.32 -6.24 -17.46
CA LYS A 208 -16.36 -6.19 -18.93
C LYS A 208 -17.12 -4.92 -19.33
N ALA A 209 -16.51 -4.09 -20.18
CA ALA A 209 -17.19 -2.93 -20.73
C ALA A 209 -18.56 -3.40 -21.25
N ALA A 210 -19.64 -2.75 -20.79
CA ALA A 210 -20.96 -3.04 -21.28
C ALA A 210 -20.90 -2.86 -22.81
N GLN A 211 -21.10 -3.93 -23.57
CA GLN A 211 -21.27 -3.80 -24.99
C GLN A 211 -22.51 -2.91 -25.18
N LYS A 212 -22.29 -1.71 -25.73
CA LYS A 212 -23.41 -0.87 -26.14
C LYS A 212 -24.19 -1.64 -27.21
N PRO A 213 -25.52 -1.73 -27.06
CA PRO A 213 -26.36 -2.32 -28.09
C PRO A 213 -26.28 -1.56 -29.41
#